data_3e88e7a2358e7d8412807f408928b021
#
_entry.id   3e88e7a2358e7d8412807f408928b021
#
_cell.length_a   1.000
_cell.length_b   1.000
_cell.length_c   1.000
_cell.angle_alpha   90.00
_cell.angle_beta   90.00
_cell.angle_gamma   90.00
#
_symmetry.space_group_name_H-M   'P 1'
#
loop_
_entity.id
_entity.type
_entity.pdbx_description
1 polymer ?
#
loop_
_entity_poly.entity_id
_entity_poly.type
_entity_poly.pdbx_seq_one_letter_code
_entity_poly.pdbx_strand_id
1 'polypeptide(L)'
;MFGIQKAALVSLLLVAAAGQARADLDEYLAKPEPKFRWEKKGEDSVSGCKVYDLFMVSQEWQGKPWEHRIILCVPEKMSHPELCSLFNTGGKGGQEDITMAATMATKTGSPFAIVFGIPSQPLWNKTEDALVVYTWLKFVETMKQDGKGDETWPLHLPMAKAVIKAMDAIQAFAKENGLTPIEKFVVSGGSKRGWTAWLVGASKDKRVAAIAPMVIDVLNVPKQAQHQLDAYGKPSEQIMDYSMAGIGPLLKTAEGKRLMELEDPYSYRDRLTLPKLIVLGTNDRYWTQDALNLYWDDLKGPKWVIYVPNSGHKLEDRPRVFATLAAFTKAVAAGESLPKLGWKYSDQKGGGARLEITSDAKLVEARLFETVARTQDFRDSKWSFRKMDGEGTSWSVDIDPPAEGYRACYGEAVYEKDGARFTITTQIKILGGAATAPAPTPESSPAKKRWL
;
A
#
# COMPACT_ATOMS: atom_id res chain seq x y z
N MET A 1 44.74 44.66 -53.97
CA MET A 1 43.35 44.76 -53.50
C MET A 1 43.03 43.50 -52.71
N PHE A 2 43.15 43.58 -51.41
CA PHE A 2 42.85 42.43 -50.52
C PHE A 2 41.60 42.74 -49.68
N GLY A 3 40.54 41.97 -49.90
CA GLY A 3 39.29 42.08 -49.14
C GLY A 3 39.37 41.24 -47.84
N ILE A 4 39.20 41.94 -46.76
CA ILE A 4 39.14 41.30 -45.41
C ILE A 4 37.70 40.89 -45.12
N GLN A 5 37.43 39.55 -45.03
CA GLN A 5 36.18 39.01 -44.54
C GLN A 5 36.18 39.02 -42.98
N LYS A 6 35.27 39.77 -42.45
CA LYS A 6 34.97 39.70 -40.95
C LYS A 6 34.12 38.53 -40.68
N ALA A 7 34.67 37.53 -39.98
CA ALA A 7 33.91 36.43 -39.38
C ALA A 7 33.29 36.91 -38.05
N ALA A 8 31.97 36.96 -37.98
CA ALA A 8 31.25 37.22 -36.76
C ALA A 8 31.12 35.93 -35.95
N LEU A 9 31.77 35.88 -34.81
CA LEU A 9 31.62 34.78 -33.80
C LEU A 9 30.32 35.01 -33.05
N VAL A 10 29.30 34.19 -33.31
CA VAL A 10 28.07 34.14 -32.50
C VAL A 10 28.32 33.16 -31.35
N SER A 11 28.60 33.70 -30.16
CA SER A 11 28.68 32.91 -28.94
C SER A 11 27.28 32.55 -28.47
N LEU A 12 26.86 31.30 -28.68
CA LEU A 12 25.63 30.73 -28.13
C LEU A 12 25.85 30.47 -26.63
N LEU A 13 25.38 31.37 -25.77
CA LEU A 13 25.26 31.12 -24.33
C LEU A 13 24.12 30.10 -24.12
N LEU A 14 24.46 28.83 -23.98
CA LEU A 14 23.60 27.81 -23.38
C LEU A 14 23.45 28.15 -21.90
N VAL A 15 22.38 28.84 -21.52
CA VAL A 15 21.92 28.91 -20.16
C VAL A 15 21.32 27.54 -19.85
N ALA A 16 22.14 26.64 -19.31
CA ALA A 16 21.65 25.45 -18.63
C ALA A 16 20.82 25.95 -17.44
N ALA A 17 19.49 25.92 -17.56
CA ALA A 17 18.63 25.99 -16.41
C ALA A 17 18.91 24.75 -15.57
N ALA A 18 19.86 24.88 -14.63
CA ALA A 18 20.00 23.95 -13.53
C ALA A 18 18.72 24.07 -12.72
N GLY A 19 17.70 23.29 -13.07
CA GLY A 19 16.58 23.03 -12.19
C GLY A 19 17.20 22.56 -10.89
N GLN A 20 17.01 23.33 -9.79
CA GLN A 20 17.42 22.91 -8.48
C GLN A 20 16.81 21.51 -8.28
N ALA A 21 17.66 20.50 -8.13
CA ALA A 21 17.22 19.16 -7.75
C ALA A 21 16.44 19.32 -6.44
N ARG A 22 15.11 19.18 -6.53
CA ARG A 22 14.27 19.18 -5.33
C ARG A 22 14.57 17.88 -4.61
N ALA A 23 14.72 17.96 -3.28
CA ALA A 23 14.85 16.78 -2.44
C ALA A 23 13.68 15.84 -2.75
N ASP A 24 14.00 14.58 -3.00
CA ASP A 24 13.00 13.55 -3.23
C ASP A 24 13.18 12.42 -2.20
N LEU A 25 12.38 11.38 -2.31
CA LEU A 25 12.45 10.20 -1.45
C LEU A 25 13.88 9.66 -1.31
N ASP A 26 14.62 9.54 -2.42
CA ASP A 26 15.97 8.96 -2.39
C ASP A 26 16.95 9.85 -1.64
N GLU A 27 16.88 11.17 -1.82
CA GLU A 27 17.72 12.12 -1.09
C GLU A 27 17.44 12.07 0.41
N TYR A 28 16.16 11.98 0.79
CA TYR A 28 15.79 11.78 2.20
C TYR A 28 16.34 10.47 2.76
N LEU A 29 16.16 9.37 2.06
CA LEU A 29 16.59 8.05 2.49
C LEU A 29 18.12 7.93 2.59
N ALA A 30 18.86 8.62 1.72
CA ALA A 30 20.33 8.61 1.69
C ALA A 30 20.99 9.44 2.82
N LYS A 31 20.23 10.30 3.52
CA LYS A 31 20.80 11.09 4.64
C LYS A 31 21.40 10.16 5.70
N PRO A 32 22.66 10.38 6.12
CA PRO A 32 23.29 9.59 7.18
C PRO A 32 22.51 9.65 8.50
N GLU A 33 22.50 8.54 9.23
CA GLU A 33 21.88 8.44 10.54
C GLU A 33 22.89 8.07 11.61
N PRO A 34 23.62 9.03 12.17
CA PRO A 34 24.69 8.77 13.14
C PRO A 34 24.16 8.18 14.47
N LYS A 35 22.87 8.28 14.72
CA LYS A 35 22.20 7.68 15.89
C LYS A 35 21.72 6.25 15.66
N PHE A 36 21.80 5.74 14.41
CA PHE A 36 21.40 4.37 14.11
C PHE A 36 22.19 3.38 14.97
N ARG A 37 21.46 2.51 15.66
CA ARG A 37 22.01 1.40 16.43
C ARG A 37 20.96 0.33 16.62
N TRP A 38 21.40 -0.87 16.88
CA TRP A 38 20.53 -1.98 17.26
C TRP A 38 21.21 -2.85 18.31
N GLU A 39 20.44 -3.65 19.03
CA GLU A 39 20.94 -4.62 19.99
C GLU A 39 19.96 -5.80 20.13
N LYS A 40 20.48 -6.99 20.39
CA LYS A 40 19.67 -8.16 20.75
C LYS A 40 19.19 -8.03 22.19
N LYS A 41 17.88 -8.15 22.40
CA LYS A 41 17.23 -8.10 23.72
C LYS A 41 16.91 -9.47 24.27
N GLY A 42 16.66 -10.45 23.39
CA GLY A 42 16.31 -11.82 23.80
C GLY A 42 16.23 -12.78 22.63
N GLU A 43 16.06 -14.03 22.98
CA GLU A 43 15.71 -15.10 22.04
C GLU A 43 14.76 -16.09 22.69
N ASP A 44 13.97 -16.75 21.86
CA ASP A 44 12.99 -17.77 22.26
C ASP A 44 12.82 -18.77 21.12
N SER A 45 11.99 -19.78 21.32
CA SER A 45 11.58 -20.74 20.30
C SER A 45 10.06 -20.90 20.29
N VAL A 46 9.45 -20.64 19.15
CA VAL A 46 7.99 -20.70 18.97
C VAL A 46 7.67 -21.42 17.66
N SER A 47 6.87 -22.48 17.74
CA SER A 47 6.31 -23.19 16.56
C SER A 47 7.36 -23.61 15.51
N GLY A 48 8.51 -24.14 15.94
CA GLY A 48 9.61 -24.59 15.06
C GLY A 48 10.42 -23.45 14.44
N CYS A 49 10.37 -22.28 15.06
CA CYS A 49 11.21 -21.12 14.70
C CYS A 49 12.05 -20.69 15.90
N LYS A 50 13.30 -20.31 15.65
CA LYS A 50 14.03 -19.44 16.55
C LYS A 50 13.52 -18.02 16.40
N VAL A 51 13.24 -17.38 17.53
CA VAL A 51 12.68 -16.03 17.59
C VAL A 51 13.71 -15.12 18.26
N TYR A 52 14.09 -14.07 17.58
CA TYR A 52 15.00 -13.06 18.11
C TYR A 52 14.26 -11.75 18.33
N ASP A 53 14.45 -11.17 19.51
CA ASP A 53 13.92 -9.86 19.90
C ASP A 53 15.05 -8.83 19.82
N LEU A 54 14.93 -7.86 18.93
CA LEU A 54 15.90 -6.81 18.72
C LEU A 54 15.30 -5.45 19.06
N PHE A 55 16.10 -4.59 19.67
CA PHE A 55 15.82 -3.16 19.79
C PHE A 55 16.59 -2.40 18.72
N MET A 56 15.99 -1.35 18.15
CA MET A 56 16.62 -0.51 17.15
C MET A 56 16.27 0.97 17.40
N VAL A 57 17.25 1.86 17.29
CA VAL A 57 17.05 3.27 17.01
C VAL A 57 17.33 3.49 15.54
N SER A 58 16.30 3.80 14.76
CA SER A 58 16.45 3.92 13.29
C SER A 58 17.05 5.26 12.86
N GLN A 59 16.71 6.33 13.56
CA GLN A 59 17.07 7.70 13.20
C GLN A 59 16.77 8.66 14.35
N GLU A 60 17.28 9.88 14.23
CA GLU A 60 16.78 11.03 14.97
C GLU A 60 15.99 11.91 14.00
N TRP A 61 14.69 12.09 14.27
CA TRP A 61 13.80 12.88 13.43
C TRP A 61 13.16 14.01 14.21
N GLN A 62 13.31 15.25 13.71
CA GLN A 62 12.82 16.46 14.39
C GLN A 62 13.26 16.52 15.86
N GLY A 63 14.55 16.21 16.12
CA GLY A 63 15.14 16.17 17.45
C GLY A 63 14.66 15.04 18.37
N LYS A 64 13.97 14.03 17.83
CA LYS A 64 13.42 12.90 18.60
C LYS A 64 13.99 11.58 18.07
N PRO A 65 14.57 10.73 18.95
CA PRO A 65 14.99 9.39 18.54
C PRO A 65 13.77 8.52 18.22
N TRP A 66 13.88 7.75 17.13
CA TRP A 66 12.86 6.78 16.77
C TRP A 66 13.28 5.38 17.17
N GLU A 67 12.54 4.84 18.12
CA GLU A 67 12.81 3.54 18.74
C GLU A 67 11.82 2.49 18.26
N HIS A 68 12.35 1.31 17.96
CA HIS A 68 11.60 0.21 17.38
C HIS A 68 11.97 -1.10 18.04
N ARG A 69 11.01 -2.00 18.10
CA ARG A 69 11.24 -3.41 18.36
C ARG A 69 11.21 -4.17 17.05
N ILE A 70 12.10 -5.14 16.87
CA ILE A 70 12.07 -6.05 15.72
C ILE A 70 11.98 -7.47 16.29
N ILE A 71 10.98 -8.22 15.85
CA ILE A 71 10.90 -9.66 16.05
C ILE A 71 11.31 -10.33 14.76
N LEU A 72 12.36 -11.15 14.80
CA LEU A 72 12.85 -11.95 13.67
C LEU A 72 12.61 -13.43 13.97
N CYS A 73 11.75 -14.09 13.20
CA CYS A 73 11.48 -15.51 13.26
C CYS A 73 12.26 -16.23 12.15
N VAL A 74 13.13 -17.15 12.53
CA VAL A 74 13.96 -17.96 11.64
C VAL A 74 13.52 -19.41 11.76
N PRO A 75 12.86 -20.01 10.77
CA PRO A 75 12.38 -21.38 10.85
C PRO A 75 13.54 -22.38 10.83
N GLU A 76 13.41 -23.49 11.56
CA GLU A 76 14.44 -24.55 11.60
C GLU A 76 14.67 -25.18 10.22
N LYS A 77 13.63 -25.26 9.40
CA LYS A 77 13.72 -25.75 8.02
C LYS A 77 13.46 -24.59 7.06
N MET A 78 14.47 -24.22 6.29
CA MET A 78 14.40 -23.13 5.32
C MET A 78 14.64 -23.64 3.91
N SER A 79 13.78 -23.25 2.99
CA SER A 79 13.99 -23.39 1.54
C SER A 79 14.54 -22.10 0.91
N HIS A 80 14.34 -20.96 1.57
CA HIS A 80 14.72 -19.65 1.08
C HIS A 80 15.30 -18.77 2.21
N PRO A 81 16.48 -19.14 2.74
CA PRO A 81 17.08 -18.42 3.88
C PRO A 81 17.57 -17.01 3.52
N GLU A 82 17.81 -16.74 2.24
CA GLU A 82 18.31 -15.46 1.71
C GLU A 82 17.23 -14.38 1.60
N LEU A 83 15.93 -14.74 1.70
CA LEU A 83 14.81 -13.82 1.59
C LEU A 83 14.08 -13.71 2.93
N CYS A 84 13.84 -12.49 3.40
CA CYS A 84 13.04 -12.21 4.60
C CYS A 84 11.76 -11.45 4.24
N SER A 85 10.62 -11.92 4.72
CA SER A 85 9.40 -11.10 4.74
C SER A 85 9.50 -10.11 5.89
N LEU A 86 9.37 -8.80 5.61
CA LEU A 86 9.41 -7.74 6.60
C LEU A 86 8.06 -7.03 6.68
N PHE A 87 7.32 -7.28 7.75
CA PHE A 87 6.06 -6.61 8.04
C PHE A 87 6.28 -5.41 8.95
N ASN A 88 5.94 -4.20 8.48
CA ASN A 88 6.04 -3.00 9.28
C ASN A 88 4.68 -2.65 9.88
N THR A 89 4.66 -2.32 11.18
CA THR A 89 3.43 -2.08 11.92
C THR A 89 3.59 -1.05 13.03
N GLY A 90 2.46 -0.55 13.55
CA GLY A 90 2.43 0.25 14.78
C GLY A 90 2.54 -0.62 16.04
N GLY A 91 2.23 -0.03 17.19
CA GLY A 91 2.19 -0.76 18.46
C GLY A 91 3.55 -1.24 18.96
N LYS A 92 3.51 -2.19 19.91
CA LYS A 92 4.71 -2.72 20.60
C LYS A 92 4.92 -4.21 20.37
N GLY A 93 3.95 -4.88 19.76
CA GLY A 93 3.93 -6.32 19.55
C GLY A 93 3.61 -7.15 20.80
N GLY A 94 2.95 -8.27 20.58
CA GLY A 94 2.58 -9.24 21.60
C GLY A 94 2.82 -10.69 21.14
N GLN A 95 2.37 -11.64 21.94
CA GLN A 95 2.54 -13.07 21.65
C GLN A 95 1.82 -13.50 20.36
N GLU A 96 0.68 -12.89 20.06
CA GLU A 96 -0.07 -13.19 18.82
C GLU A 96 0.73 -12.81 17.58
N ASP A 97 1.44 -11.66 17.61
CA ASP A 97 2.29 -11.22 16.51
C ASP A 97 3.46 -12.18 16.29
N ILE A 98 4.08 -12.65 17.39
CA ILE A 98 5.18 -13.63 17.35
C ILE A 98 4.69 -14.94 16.74
N THR A 99 3.53 -15.43 17.18
CA THR A 99 2.92 -16.67 16.69
C THR A 99 2.58 -16.56 15.19
N MET A 100 2.04 -15.41 14.77
CA MET A 100 1.76 -15.12 13.38
C MET A 100 3.05 -15.11 12.54
N ALA A 101 4.10 -14.43 13.01
CA ALA A 101 5.38 -14.37 12.31
C ALA A 101 6.03 -15.76 12.18
N ALA A 102 6.04 -16.56 13.24
CA ALA A 102 6.56 -17.93 13.22
C ALA A 102 5.75 -18.83 12.27
N THR A 103 4.42 -18.68 12.25
CA THR A 103 3.54 -19.40 11.32
C THR A 103 3.86 -19.04 9.87
N MET A 104 4.02 -17.76 9.57
CA MET A 104 4.35 -17.29 8.23
C MET A 104 5.77 -17.71 7.81
N ALA A 105 6.74 -17.63 8.70
CA ALA A 105 8.11 -18.10 8.45
C ALA A 105 8.14 -19.59 8.09
N THR A 106 7.47 -20.42 8.88
CA THR A 106 7.36 -21.86 8.62
C THR A 106 6.63 -22.14 7.29
N LYS A 107 5.53 -21.43 7.03
CA LYS A 107 4.71 -21.60 5.83
C LYS A 107 5.46 -21.22 4.55
N THR A 108 6.32 -20.21 4.61
CA THR A 108 7.11 -19.75 3.46
C THR A 108 8.46 -20.46 3.34
N GLY A 109 8.95 -21.07 4.42
CA GLY A 109 10.30 -21.63 4.48
C GLY A 109 11.39 -20.57 4.41
N SER A 110 11.09 -19.35 4.88
CA SER A 110 11.99 -18.19 4.86
C SER A 110 11.87 -17.39 6.15
N PRO A 111 12.88 -16.62 6.58
CA PRO A 111 12.78 -15.70 7.70
C PRO A 111 11.60 -14.73 7.57
N PHE A 112 10.95 -14.44 8.69
CA PHE A 112 9.88 -13.44 8.78
C PHE A 112 10.17 -12.47 9.91
N ALA A 113 10.18 -11.18 9.60
CA ALA A 113 10.42 -10.13 10.58
C ALA A 113 9.22 -9.21 10.73
N ILE A 114 8.98 -8.71 11.94
CA ILE A 114 8.05 -7.63 12.21
C ILE A 114 8.82 -6.48 12.83
N VAL A 115 8.71 -5.29 12.26
CA VAL A 115 9.20 -4.06 12.88
C VAL A 115 8.00 -3.28 13.44
N PHE A 116 8.04 -3.02 14.74
CA PHE A 116 7.01 -2.31 15.50
C PHE A 116 7.35 -0.85 15.69
N GLY A 117 6.35 -0.05 16.07
CA GLY A 117 6.53 1.36 16.34
C GLY A 117 6.78 2.20 15.08
N ILE A 118 6.18 1.86 13.97
CA ILE A 118 6.20 2.64 12.73
C ILE A 118 4.88 3.43 12.60
N PRO A 119 4.88 4.78 12.83
CA PRO A 119 5.97 5.61 13.33
C PRO A 119 6.24 5.40 14.83
N SER A 120 7.37 5.93 15.33
CA SER A 120 7.69 5.97 16.77
C SER A 120 6.82 7.04 17.45
N GLN A 121 5.65 6.66 17.90
CA GLN A 121 4.61 7.55 18.43
C GLN A 121 4.24 7.19 19.89
N PRO A 122 3.64 8.14 20.70
CA PRO A 122 3.14 9.46 20.30
C PRO A 122 4.22 10.51 20.11
N LEU A 123 4.00 11.45 19.18
CA LEU A 123 4.84 12.63 18.96
C LEU A 123 3.95 13.88 19.04
N TRP A 124 4.38 14.90 19.78
CA TRP A 124 3.59 16.14 20.03
C TRP A 124 2.15 15.85 20.48
N ASN A 125 1.97 14.84 21.35
CA ASN A 125 0.68 14.34 21.84
C ASN A 125 -0.28 13.92 20.71
N LYS A 126 0.26 13.49 19.57
CA LYS A 126 -0.51 13.00 18.43
C LYS A 126 -0.05 11.59 18.05
N THR A 127 -1.00 10.84 17.52
CA THR A 127 -0.80 9.48 17.03
C THR A 127 -1.56 9.31 15.71
N GLU A 128 -1.19 8.29 14.96
CA GLU A 128 -1.91 7.80 13.77
C GLU A 128 -2.22 8.91 12.76
N ASP A 129 -3.45 9.05 12.28
CA ASP A 129 -3.82 10.01 11.24
C ASP A 129 -3.67 11.48 11.70
N ALA A 130 -3.95 11.75 12.98
CA ALA A 130 -3.71 13.07 13.56
C ALA A 130 -2.22 13.47 13.54
N LEU A 131 -1.29 12.50 13.64
CA LEU A 131 0.13 12.76 13.51
C LEU A 131 0.53 13.01 12.05
N VAL A 132 0.00 12.23 11.09
CA VAL A 132 0.22 12.48 9.65
C VAL A 132 -0.22 13.89 9.28
N VAL A 133 -1.46 14.25 9.62
CA VAL A 133 -2.01 15.59 9.34
C VAL A 133 -1.17 16.70 9.97
N TYR A 134 -0.75 16.53 11.23
CA TYR A 134 0.10 17.50 11.89
C TYR A 134 1.41 17.76 11.12
N THR A 135 2.06 16.71 10.67
CA THR A 135 3.33 16.82 9.95
C THR A 135 3.17 17.44 8.55
N TRP A 136 2.07 17.15 7.88
CA TRP A 136 1.72 17.78 6.61
C TRP A 136 1.48 19.27 6.76
N LEU A 137 0.76 19.69 7.82
CA LEU A 137 0.54 21.11 8.10
C LEU A 137 1.84 21.81 8.49
N LYS A 138 2.77 21.12 9.19
CA LYS A 138 4.10 21.68 9.48
C LYS A 138 4.92 21.91 8.21
N PHE A 139 4.92 20.98 7.27
CA PHE A 139 5.53 21.19 5.97
C PHE A 139 4.93 22.39 5.23
N VAL A 140 3.60 22.48 5.19
CA VAL A 140 2.89 23.59 4.54
C VAL A 140 3.20 24.93 5.21
N GLU A 141 3.31 24.97 6.54
CA GLU A 141 3.70 26.15 7.30
C GLU A 141 5.08 26.64 6.89
N THR A 142 6.08 25.75 6.85
CA THR A 142 7.44 26.12 6.43
C THR A 142 7.49 26.56 4.96
N MET A 143 6.75 25.90 4.07
CA MET A 143 6.68 26.27 2.67
C MET A 143 6.07 27.67 2.46
N LYS A 144 5.08 28.08 3.27
CA LYS A 144 4.53 29.44 3.24
C LYS A 144 5.52 30.48 3.76
N GLN A 145 6.45 30.10 4.65
CA GLN A 145 7.44 31.02 5.21
C GLN A 145 8.60 31.30 4.23
N ASP A 146 9.12 30.30 3.55
CA ASP A 146 10.36 30.37 2.76
C ASP A 146 10.19 30.03 1.28
N GLY A 147 8.99 29.61 0.85
CA GLY A 147 8.68 29.18 -0.52
C GLY A 147 9.24 27.80 -0.93
N LYS A 148 9.99 27.14 -0.05
CA LYS A 148 10.64 25.84 -0.30
C LYS A 148 10.03 24.73 0.53
N GLY A 149 9.78 25.02 1.80
CA GLY A 149 9.31 24.05 2.79
C GLY A 149 10.42 23.15 3.33
N ASP A 150 10.26 22.72 4.57
CA ASP A 150 11.13 21.70 5.15
C ASP A 150 10.60 20.31 4.79
N GLU A 151 11.14 19.74 3.72
CA GLU A 151 10.78 18.42 3.17
C GLU A 151 11.11 17.24 4.10
N THR A 152 11.66 17.51 5.28
CA THR A 152 11.86 16.48 6.31
C THR A 152 10.63 16.24 7.19
N TRP A 153 9.62 17.13 7.14
CA TRP A 153 8.41 17.00 7.95
C TRP A 153 7.45 15.89 7.52
N PRO A 154 7.20 15.65 6.21
CA PRO A 154 6.21 14.63 5.80
C PRO A 154 6.50 13.26 6.42
N LEU A 155 5.53 12.72 7.18
CA LEU A 155 5.74 11.62 8.13
C LEU A 155 6.13 10.28 7.46
N HIS A 156 5.62 10.02 6.25
CA HIS A 156 5.88 8.73 5.60
C HIS A 156 7.33 8.58 5.12
N LEU A 157 8.06 9.68 4.94
CA LEU A 157 9.49 9.62 4.59
C LEU A 157 10.34 9.02 5.73
N PRO A 158 10.26 9.53 6.99
CA PRO A 158 10.95 8.88 8.11
C PRO A 158 10.41 7.48 8.43
N MET A 159 9.12 7.19 8.16
CA MET A 159 8.59 5.82 8.28
C MET A 159 9.27 4.87 7.29
N ALA A 160 9.42 5.27 6.01
CA ALA A 160 10.13 4.48 5.00
C ALA A 160 11.60 4.27 5.38
N LYS A 161 12.27 5.31 5.88
CA LYS A 161 13.65 5.21 6.36
C LYS A 161 13.80 4.25 7.53
N ALA A 162 12.87 4.25 8.49
CA ALA A 162 12.88 3.31 9.61
C ALA A 162 12.77 1.85 9.15
N VAL A 163 11.96 1.57 8.11
CA VAL A 163 11.86 0.23 7.53
C VAL A 163 13.17 -0.18 6.84
N ILE A 164 13.83 0.72 6.11
CA ILE A 164 15.14 0.46 5.50
C ILE A 164 16.19 0.20 6.59
N LYS A 165 16.17 0.96 7.68
CA LYS A 165 17.06 0.74 8.83
C LYS A 165 16.78 -0.59 9.55
N ALA A 166 15.53 -1.07 9.54
CA ALA A 166 15.22 -2.39 10.04
C ALA A 166 15.87 -3.49 9.16
N MET A 167 15.91 -3.31 7.83
CA MET A 167 16.67 -4.23 6.96
C MET A 167 18.16 -4.22 7.29
N ASP A 168 18.75 -3.03 7.54
CA ASP A 168 20.15 -2.91 7.97
C ASP A 168 20.41 -3.68 9.28
N ALA A 169 19.55 -3.50 10.29
CA ALA A 169 19.68 -4.17 11.58
C ALA A 169 19.54 -5.70 11.46
N ILE A 170 18.56 -6.19 10.68
CA ILE A 170 18.34 -7.61 10.45
C ILE A 170 19.55 -8.26 9.76
N GLN A 171 20.11 -7.61 8.72
CA GLN A 171 21.29 -8.11 8.03
C GLN A 171 22.55 -8.13 8.92
N ALA A 172 22.76 -7.06 9.70
CA ALA A 172 23.87 -6.99 10.65
C ALA A 172 23.74 -8.08 11.73
N PHE A 173 22.55 -8.24 12.30
CA PHE A 173 22.25 -9.29 13.26
C PHE A 173 22.51 -10.69 12.68
N ALA A 174 22.01 -10.98 11.48
CA ALA A 174 22.19 -12.27 10.82
C ALA A 174 23.70 -12.59 10.65
N LYS A 175 24.48 -11.62 10.21
CA LYS A 175 25.92 -11.74 10.03
C LYS A 175 26.65 -12.01 11.37
N GLU A 176 26.33 -11.24 12.42
CA GLU A 176 27.00 -11.34 13.72
C GLU A 176 26.66 -12.65 14.45
N ASN A 177 25.49 -13.23 14.17
CA ASN A 177 25.04 -14.48 14.81
C ASN A 177 25.21 -15.73 13.92
N GLY A 178 25.96 -15.64 12.82
CA GLY A 178 26.26 -16.78 11.95
C GLY A 178 25.04 -17.38 11.24
N LEU A 179 23.98 -16.59 11.06
CA LEU A 179 22.83 -17.00 10.24
C LEU A 179 23.17 -16.90 8.76
N THR A 180 22.43 -17.62 7.94
CA THR A 180 22.52 -17.42 6.47
C THR A 180 22.27 -15.96 6.13
N PRO A 181 23.09 -15.35 5.25
CA PRO A 181 22.89 -13.96 4.85
C PRO A 181 21.51 -13.71 4.27
N ILE A 182 20.81 -12.72 4.83
CA ILE A 182 19.53 -12.25 4.28
C ILE A 182 19.84 -11.16 3.26
N GLU A 183 19.56 -11.42 1.98
CA GLU A 183 19.93 -10.53 0.88
C GLU A 183 18.75 -9.71 0.38
N LYS A 184 17.54 -10.28 0.47
CA LYS A 184 16.31 -9.72 -0.12
C LYS A 184 15.18 -9.64 0.90
N PHE A 185 14.29 -8.69 0.64
CA PHE A 185 13.12 -8.46 1.47
C PHE A 185 11.84 -8.36 0.65
N VAL A 186 10.77 -8.97 1.15
CA VAL A 186 9.38 -8.67 0.75
C VAL A 186 8.80 -7.75 1.81
N VAL A 187 8.60 -6.48 1.49
CA VAL A 187 8.14 -5.48 2.46
C VAL A 187 6.63 -5.35 2.43
N SER A 188 6.00 -5.46 3.59
CA SER A 188 4.54 -5.38 3.73
C SER A 188 4.14 -4.55 4.96
N GLY A 189 2.89 -4.10 4.98
CA GLY A 189 2.30 -3.36 6.10
C GLY A 189 0.88 -2.95 5.78
N GLY A 190 0.10 -2.63 6.82
CA GLY A 190 -1.30 -2.22 6.68
C GLY A 190 -1.51 -0.73 6.87
N SER A 191 -2.52 -0.15 6.17
CA SER A 191 -2.91 1.25 6.29
C SER A 191 -1.73 2.19 5.99
N LYS A 192 -1.44 3.17 6.85
CA LYS A 192 -0.26 4.05 6.68
C LYS A 192 1.08 3.29 6.61
N ARG A 193 1.15 2.08 7.14
CA ARG A 193 2.34 1.20 7.00
C ARG A 193 2.36 0.50 5.64
N GLY A 194 1.21 0.29 5.01
CA GLY A 194 1.08 -0.07 3.60
C GLY A 194 1.52 1.09 2.69
N TRP A 195 1.18 2.32 3.04
CA TRP A 195 1.73 3.52 2.39
C TRP A 195 3.25 3.56 2.48
N THR A 196 3.78 3.29 3.67
CA THR A 196 5.23 3.14 3.88
C THR A 196 5.83 2.05 2.98
N ALA A 197 5.17 0.89 2.85
CA ALA A 197 5.64 -0.18 1.98
C ALA A 197 5.69 0.24 0.50
N TRP A 198 4.73 1.04 0.02
CA TRP A 198 4.77 1.65 -1.31
C TRP A 198 6.00 2.54 -1.50
N LEU A 199 6.31 3.43 -0.53
CA LEU A 199 7.48 4.31 -0.61
C LEU A 199 8.80 3.54 -0.54
N VAL A 200 8.88 2.50 0.31
CA VAL A 200 10.05 1.59 0.34
C VAL A 200 10.21 0.89 -1.01
N GLY A 201 9.11 0.44 -1.62
CA GLY A 201 9.14 -0.15 -2.98
C GLY A 201 9.56 0.84 -4.07
N ALA A 202 9.29 2.13 -3.89
CA ALA A 202 9.70 3.20 -4.80
C ALA A 202 11.15 3.66 -4.58
N SER A 203 11.78 3.25 -3.48
CA SER A 203 13.20 3.53 -3.21
C SER A 203 14.11 2.81 -4.20
N LYS A 204 15.35 3.22 -4.30
CA LYS A 204 16.36 2.53 -5.12
C LYS A 204 17.07 1.40 -4.36
N ASP A 205 16.58 0.99 -3.19
CA ASP A 205 17.19 -0.07 -2.40
C ASP A 205 16.99 -1.43 -3.08
N LYS A 206 18.08 -1.97 -3.62
CA LYS A 206 18.08 -3.24 -4.39
C LYS A 206 17.75 -4.48 -3.54
N ARG A 207 17.72 -4.34 -2.22
CA ARG A 207 17.30 -5.42 -1.30
C ARG A 207 15.80 -5.64 -1.31
N VAL A 208 15.01 -4.65 -1.70
CA VAL A 208 13.56 -4.77 -1.80
C VAL A 208 13.20 -5.55 -3.06
N ALA A 209 12.91 -6.84 -2.90
CA ALA A 209 12.55 -7.73 -4.01
C ALA A 209 11.09 -7.59 -4.43
N ALA A 210 10.19 -7.28 -3.48
CA ALA A 210 8.77 -7.13 -3.72
C ALA A 210 8.09 -6.36 -2.58
N ILE A 211 6.86 -5.88 -2.82
CA ILE A 211 6.03 -5.26 -1.77
C ILE A 211 4.65 -5.89 -1.71
N ALA A 212 4.05 -5.87 -0.52
CA ALA A 212 2.66 -6.28 -0.31
C ALA A 212 1.92 -5.25 0.57
N PRO A 213 1.55 -4.07 0.01
CA PRO A 213 0.77 -3.06 0.72
C PRO A 213 -0.66 -3.55 0.96
N MET A 214 -1.15 -3.38 2.20
CA MET A 214 -2.47 -3.84 2.61
C MET A 214 -3.34 -2.69 3.09
N VAL A 215 -4.62 -2.75 2.80
CA VAL A 215 -5.65 -1.79 3.20
C VAL A 215 -5.19 -0.33 3.07
N ILE A 216 -4.64 -0.02 1.90
CA ILE A 216 -4.19 1.32 1.52
C ILE A 216 -4.45 1.55 0.04
N ASP A 217 -5.67 1.94 -0.29
CA ASP A 217 -6.16 2.13 -1.66
C ASP A 217 -6.26 3.63 -1.98
N VAL A 218 -5.11 4.34 -1.83
CA VAL A 218 -5.08 5.82 -1.76
C VAL A 218 -4.23 6.48 -2.84
N LEU A 219 -3.49 5.72 -3.63
CA LEU A 219 -2.61 6.28 -4.64
C LEU A 219 -3.37 7.23 -5.59
N ASN A 220 -2.72 8.32 -6.00
CA ASN A 220 -3.38 9.42 -6.71
C ASN A 220 -4.37 10.19 -5.80
N VAL A 221 -3.89 10.55 -4.60
CA VAL A 221 -4.66 11.18 -3.51
C VAL A 221 -5.63 12.27 -4.00
N PRO A 222 -5.28 13.21 -4.88
CA PRO A 222 -6.22 14.22 -5.35
C PRO A 222 -7.43 13.64 -6.10
N LYS A 223 -7.24 12.60 -6.93
CA LYS A 223 -8.34 11.93 -7.63
C LYS A 223 -9.17 11.08 -6.65
N GLN A 224 -8.53 10.41 -5.69
CA GLN A 224 -9.22 9.67 -4.65
C GLN A 224 -10.17 10.56 -3.83
N ALA A 225 -9.68 11.74 -3.41
CA ALA A 225 -10.49 12.70 -2.66
C ALA A 225 -11.74 13.14 -3.45
N GLN A 226 -11.61 13.39 -4.75
CA GLN A 226 -12.75 13.78 -5.59
C GLN A 226 -13.69 12.59 -5.81
N HIS A 227 -13.16 11.40 -6.13
CA HIS A 227 -13.96 10.19 -6.35
C HIS A 227 -14.77 9.80 -5.12
N GLN A 228 -14.20 9.96 -3.92
CA GLN A 228 -14.94 9.71 -2.68
C GLN A 228 -16.11 10.68 -2.51
N LEU A 229 -15.94 11.96 -2.86
CA LEU A 229 -17.02 12.94 -2.84
C LEU A 229 -18.12 12.59 -3.87
N ASP A 230 -17.72 12.14 -5.06
CA ASP A 230 -18.66 11.74 -6.11
C ASP A 230 -19.47 10.50 -5.72
N ALA A 231 -18.82 9.51 -5.09
CA ALA A 231 -19.44 8.25 -4.68
C ALA A 231 -20.29 8.36 -3.39
N TYR A 232 -19.80 9.10 -2.40
CA TYR A 232 -20.41 9.16 -1.06
C TYR A 232 -21.16 10.47 -0.77
N GLY A 233 -20.97 11.51 -1.62
CA GLY A 233 -21.52 12.85 -1.37
C GLY A 233 -20.81 13.62 -0.26
N LYS A 234 -19.89 12.99 0.47
CA LYS A 234 -19.11 13.55 1.59
C LYS A 234 -17.84 12.74 1.82
N PRO A 235 -16.81 13.28 2.49
CA PRO A 235 -15.68 12.50 2.94
C PRO A 235 -16.11 11.38 3.89
N SER A 236 -15.40 10.25 3.86
CA SER A 236 -15.62 9.18 4.83
C SER A 236 -15.36 9.66 6.25
N GLU A 237 -16.09 9.10 7.21
CA GLU A 237 -15.87 9.32 8.64
C GLU A 237 -14.46 8.86 9.10
N GLN A 238 -13.85 7.93 8.39
CA GLN A 238 -12.51 7.41 8.74
C GLN A 238 -11.39 8.40 8.40
N ILE A 239 -11.62 9.34 7.47
CA ILE A 239 -10.65 10.39 7.13
C ILE A 239 -11.00 11.74 7.77
N MET A 240 -11.70 11.73 8.91
CA MET A 240 -12.16 12.96 9.57
C MET A 240 -11.00 13.86 9.97
N ASP A 241 -9.87 13.33 10.46
CA ASP A 241 -8.67 14.10 10.83
C ASP A 241 -8.20 14.95 9.63
N TYR A 242 -8.18 14.39 8.43
CA TYR A 242 -7.78 15.10 7.22
C TYR A 242 -8.84 16.12 6.77
N SER A 243 -10.11 15.77 6.84
CA SER A 243 -11.21 16.63 6.39
C SER A 243 -11.34 17.86 7.29
N MET A 244 -11.30 17.68 8.62
CA MET A 244 -11.39 18.77 9.61
C MET A 244 -10.18 19.70 9.54
N ALA A 245 -9.01 19.19 9.17
CA ALA A 245 -7.80 19.99 8.97
C ALA A 245 -7.75 20.73 7.62
N GLY A 246 -8.78 20.57 6.77
CA GLY A 246 -8.85 21.26 5.49
C GLY A 246 -7.90 20.72 4.43
N ILE A 247 -7.51 19.44 4.52
CA ILE A 247 -6.58 18.83 3.56
C ILE A 247 -7.17 18.81 2.15
N GLY A 248 -8.47 18.54 1.98
CA GLY A 248 -9.12 18.54 0.66
C GLY A 248 -8.90 19.83 -0.16
N PRO A 249 -9.24 21.01 0.36
CA PRO A 249 -8.88 22.31 -0.28
C PRO A 249 -7.38 22.51 -0.45
N LEU A 250 -6.56 22.08 0.53
CA LEU A 250 -5.10 22.21 0.48
C LEU A 250 -4.49 21.50 -0.73
N LEU A 251 -5.00 20.31 -1.11
CA LEU A 251 -4.51 19.55 -2.26
C LEU A 251 -4.56 20.33 -3.59
N LYS A 252 -5.36 21.38 -3.68
CA LYS A 252 -5.49 22.22 -4.86
C LYS A 252 -4.45 23.35 -4.92
N THR A 253 -3.78 23.67 -3.80
CA THR A 253 -2.76 24.73 -3.71
C THR A 253 -1.38 24.24 -4.19
N ALA A 254 -0.44 25.17 -4.35
CA ALA A 254 0.94 24.84 -4.71
C ALA A 254 1.62 24.00 -3.61
N GLU A 255 1.38 24.33 -2.36
CA GLU A 255 1.91 23.61 -1.18
C GLU A 255 1.37 22.18 -1.09
N GLY A 256 0.06 22.02 -1.31
CA GLY A 256 -0.57 20.71 -1.32
C GLY A 256 -0.09 19.83 -2.47
N LYS A 257 0.12 20.39 -3.64
CA LYS A 257 0.72 19.67 -4.78
C LYS A 257 2.15 19.21 -4.47
N ARG A 258 2.98 20.11 -3.88
CA ARG A 258 4.34 19.73 -3.47
C ARG A 258 4.35 18.67 -2.39
N LEU A 259 3.45 18.77 -1.42
CA LEU A 259 3.28 17.73 -0.40
C LEU A 259 2.98 16.36 -1.04
N MET A 260 2.09 16.30 -2.01
CA MET A 260 1.75 15.05 -2.70
C MET A 260 2.88 14.52 -3.60
N GLU A 261 3.72 15.40 -4.15
CA GLU A 261 4.95 14.97 -4.84
C GLU A 261 5.89 14.19 -3.91
N LEU A 262 5.91 14.50 -2.60
CA LEU A 262 6.73 13.83 -1.60
C LEU A 262 6.04 12.60 -0.99
N GLU A 263 4.77 12.71 -0.68
CA GLU A 263 4.02 11.76 0.14
C GLU A 263 3.27 10.72 -0.68
N ASP A 264 2.65 11.11 -1.81
CA ASP A 264 1.85 10.17 -2.58
C ASP A 264 2.73 9.20 -3.38
N PRO A 265 2.67 7.87 -3.09
CA PRO A 265 3.42 6.88 -3.87
C PRO A 265 3.12 6.92 -5.37
N TYR A 266 1.97 7.46 -5.78
CA TYR A 266 1.63 7.67 -7.18
C TYR A 266 2.63 8.58 -7.89
N SER A 267 3.25 9.52 -7.20
CA SER A 267 4.31 10.38 -7.73
C SER A 267 5.56 9.59 -8.15
N TYR A 268 5.75 8.42 -7.57
CA TYR A 268 6.87 7.51 -7.82
C TYR A 268 6.48 6.28 -8.65
N ARG A 269 5.27 6.22 -9.24
CA ARG A 269 4.72 5.03 -9.92
C ARG A 269 5.62 4.44 -11.00
N ASP A 270 6.38 5.28 -11.70
CA ASP A 270 7.31 4.82 -12.73
C ASP A 270 8.52 4.06 -12.17
N ARG A 271 8.81 4.22 -10.88
CA ARG A 271 9.86 3.48 -10.14
C ARG A 271 9.35 2.16 -9.57
N LEU A 272 8.04 2.00 -9.41
CA LEU A 272 7.38 0.84 -8.83
C LEU A 272 7.34 -0.34 -9.83
N THR A 273 8.50 -0.76 -10.31
CA THR A 273 8.64 -1.83 -11.31
C THR A 273 8.76 -3.23 -10.71
N LEU A 274 9.02 -3.33 -9.40
CA LEU A 274 9.10 -4.59 -8.66
C LEU A 274 7.73 -5.28 -8.55
N PRO A 275 7.70 -6.61 -8.29
CA PRO A 275 6.48 -7.34 -8.00
C PRO A 275 5.72 -6.74 -6.82
N LYS A 276 4.39 -6.63 -6.96
CA LYS A 276 3.53 -6.07 -5.90
C LYS A 276 2.21 -6.80 -5.78
N LEU A 277 1.85 -7.17 -4.55
CA LEU A 277 0.57 -7.78 -4.20
C LEU A 277 -0.24 -6.79 -3.36
N ILE A 278 -1.32 -6.26 -3.92
CA ILE A 278 -2.21 -5.30 -3.25
C ILE A 278 -3.31 -6.08 -2.55
N VAL A 279 -3.49 -5.85 -1.23
CA VAL A 279 -4.48 -6.57 -0.41
C VAL A 279 -5.51 -5.60 0.12
N LEU A 280 -6.78 -5.75 -0.27
CA LEU A 280 -7.85 -4.82 0.03
C LEU A 280 -9.06 -5.52 0.66
N GLY A 281 -9.77 -4.83 1.53
CA GLY A 281 -11.05 -5.29 2.07
C GLY A 281 -12.23 -4.71 1.28
N THR A 282 -13.23 -5.53 0.93
CA THR A 282 -14.39 -5.05 0.17
C THR A 282 -15.28 -4.09 0.95
N ASN A 283 -15.14 -4.02 2.26
CA ASN A 283 -15.91 -3.16 3.15
C ASN A 283 -15.02 -2.17 3.92
N ASP A 284 -13.82 -1.91 3.39
CA ASP A 284 -12.94 -0.91 4.00
C ASP A 284 -13.61 0.47 3.94
N ARG A 285 -13.74 1.09 5.10
CA ARG A 285 -14.46 2.36 5.21
C ARG A 285 -13.62 3.59 4.82
N TYR A 286 -12.31 3.42 4.64
CA TYR A 286 -11.40 4.52 4.27
C TYR A 286 -11.54 4.93 2.79
N TRP A 287 -11.87 3.98 1.91
CA TRP A 287 -11.81 4.15 0.45
C TRP A 287 -13.13 3.76 -0.21
N THR A 288 -13.36 4.25 -1.43
CA THR A 288 -14.36 3.67 -2.32
C THR A 288 -13.91 2.27 -2.75
N GLN A 289 -14.83 1.35 -2.96
CA GLN A 289 -14.47 -0.04 -3.25
C GLN A 289 -13.77 -0.23 -4.61
N ASP A 290 -13.92 0.73 -5.50
CA ASP A 290 -13.30 0.78 -6.83
C ASP A 290 -12.10 1.76 -6.91
N ALA A 291 -11.61 2.24 -5.78
CA ALA A 291 -10.51 3.20 -5.68
C ALA A 291 -9.25 2.76 -6.46
N LEU A 292 -8.96 1.46 -6.49
CA LEU A 292 -7.86 0.88 -7.25
C LEU A 292 -7.89 1.24 -8.74
N ASN A 293 -9.08 1.45 -9.32
CA ASN A 293 -9.24 1.78 -10.74
C ASN A 293 -8.63 3.14 -11.12
N LEU A 294 -8.40 4.01 -10.12
CA LEU A 294 -7.82 5.34 -10.34
C LEU A 294 -6.30 5.34 -10.56
N TYR A 295 -5.64 4.18 -10.35
CA TYR A 295 -4.19 4.11 -10.47
C TYR A 295 -3.64 2.77 -10.98
N TRP A 296 -4.48 1.71 -11.05
CA TRP A 296 -4.04 0.36 -11.44
C TRP A 296 -3.28 0.34 -12.77
N ASP A 297 -3.84 0.96 -13.81
CA ASP A 297 -3.25 0.91 -15.15
C ASP A 297 -1.93 1.69 -15.26
N ASP A 298 -1.73 2.67 -14.39
CA ASP A 298 -0.50 3.47 -14.33
C ASP A 298 0.66 2.76 -13.62
N LEU A 299 0.37 1.73 -12.80
CA LEU A 299 1.40 0.96 -12.10
C LEU A 299 2.21 0.11 -13.07
N LYS A 300 3.53 0.17 -12.97
CA LYS A 300 4.47 -0.59 -13.79
C LYS A 300 4.84 -1.93 -13.16
N GLY A 301 5.35 -2.85 -13.97
CA GLY A 301 5.84 -4.16 -13.53
C GLY A 301 4.75 -5.14 -13.08
N PRO A 302 5.13 -6.31 -12.57
CA PRO A 302 4.20 -7.34 -12.13
C PRO A 302 3.33 -6.86 -10.96
N LYS A 303 2.01 -7.04 -11.07
CA LYS A 303 1.06 -6.59 -10.06
C LYS A 303 -0.13 -7.52 -9.96
N TRP A 304 -0.56 -7.76 -8.73
CA TRP A 304 -1.73 -8.57 -8.39
C TRP A 304 -2.55 -7.87 -7.34
N VAL A 305 -3.83 -8.15 -7.30
CA VAL A 305 -4.74 -7.69 -6.26
C VAL A 305 -5.53 -8.86 -5.69
N ILE A 306 -5.79 -8.80 -4.40
CA ILE A 306 -6.83 -9.60 -3.75
C ILE A 306 -7.79 -8.67 -3.01
N TYR A 307 -9.08 -8.84 -3.29
CA TYR A 307 -10.13 -8.30 -2.44
C TYR A 307 -10.58 -9.37 -1.45
N VAL A 308 -10.58 -9.02 -0.17
CA VAL A 308 -11.05 -9.90 0.90
C VAL A 308 -12.53 -9.61 1.13
N PRO A 309 -13.44 -10.54 0.75
CA PRO A 309 -14.87 -10.27 0.78
C PRO A 309 -15.38 -10.12 2.22
N ASN A 310 -16.34 -9.21 2.41
CA ASN A 310 -16.95 -8.90 3.71
C ASN A 310 -15.95 -8.55 4.81
N SER A 311 -14.81 -8.03 4.43
CA SER A 311 -13.73 -7.60 5.32
C SER A 311 -13.50 -6.10 5.21
N GLY A 312 -13.36 -5.46 6.36
CA GLY A 312 -13.02 -4.05 6.47
C GLY A 312 -11.52 -3.81 6.55
N HIS A 313 -11.14 -2.75 7.25
CA HIS A 313 -9.74 -2.32 7.42
C HIS A 313 -8.86 -3.30 8.19
N LYS A 314 -9.45 -4.27 8.90
CA LYS A 314 -8.71 -5.27 9.69
C LYS A 314 -8.46 -6.58 8.94
N LEU A 315 -9.00 -6.74 7.72
CA LEU A 315 -8.87 -7.95 6.92
C LEU A 315 -9.25 -9.20 7.73
N GLU A 316 -10.51 -9.30 8.11
CA GLU A 316 -11.02 -10.30 9.05
C GLU A 316 -10.82 -11.75 8.57
N ASP A 317 -10.87 -12.03 7.25
CA ASP A 317 -10.49 -13.34 6.68
C ASP A 317 -8.96 -13.45 6.51
N ARG A 318 -8.27 -13.48 7.66
CA ARG A 318 -6.80 -13.61 7.70
C ARG A 318 -6.26 -14.88 7.04
N PRO A 319 -6.91 -16.05 7.13
CA PRO A 319 -6.44 -17.24 6.42
C PRO A 319 -6.28 -17.05 4.91
N ARG A 320 -7.22 -16.36 4.25
CA ARG A 320 -7.15 -16.00 2.83
C ARG A 320 -5.97 -15.10 2.53
N VAL A 321 -5.77 -14.06 3.34
CA VAL A 321 -4.65 -13.13 3.21
C VAL A 321 -3.32 -13.86 3.35
N PHE A 322 -3.15 -14.65 4.41
CA PHE A 322 -1.89 -15.38 4.67
C PHE A 322 -1.59 -16.45 3.62
N ALA A 323 -2.63 -17.10 3.07
CA ALA A 323 -2.44 -18.07 1.99
C ALA A 323 -1.85 -17.40 0.74
N THR A 324 -2.42 -16.28 0.32
CA THR A 324 -1.95 -15.56 -0.87
C THR A 324 -0.60 -14.87 -0.63
N LEU A 325 -0.37 -14.27 0.54
CA LEU A 325 0.94 -13.72 0.91
C LEU A 325 2.04 -14.77 0.91
N ALA A 326 1.75 -15.97 1.43
CA ALA A 326 2.72 -17.06 1.43
C ALA A 326 3.04 -17.54 0.01
N ALA A 327 2.03 -17.69 -0.85
CA ALA A 327 2.23 -18.03 -2.27
C ALA A 327 3.06 -16.95 -2.98
N PHE A 328 2.77 -15.67 -2.73
CA PHE A 328 3.51 -14.55 -3.29
C PHE A 328 4.97 -14.54 -2.82
N THR A 329 5.22 -14.68 -1.52
CA THR A 329 6.57 -14.72 -0.96
C THR A 329 7.39 -15.88 -1.53
N LYS A 330 6.81 -17.09 -1.63
CA LYS A 330 7.45 -18.25 -2.23
C LYS A 330 7.80 -18.03 -3.70
N ALA A 331 6.89 -17.45 -4.47
CA ALA A 331 7.15 -17.12 -5.87
C ALA A 331 8.31 -16.13 -6.02
N VAL A 332 8.31 -15.05 -5.23
CA VAL A 332 9.41 -14.06 -5.22
C VAL A 332 10.73 -14.71 -4.83
N ALA A 333 10.74 -15.57 -3.80
CA ALA A 333 11.94 -16.27 -3.35
C ALA A 333 12.52 -17.21 -4.41
N ALA A 334 11.66 -17.90 -5.15
CA ALA A 334 12.06 -18.75 -6.25
C ALA A 334 12.45 -18.00 -7.55
N GLY A 335 12.37 -16.66 -7.56
CA GLY A 335 12.53 -15.87 -8.78
C GLY A 335 11.41 -16.05 -9.81
N GLU A 336 10.26 -16.54 -9.35
CA GLU A 336 9.06 -16.78 -10.13
C GLU A 336 8.04 -15.66 -9.93
N SER A 337 6.94 -15.72 -10.67
CA SER A 337 5.79 -14.84 -10.53
C SER A 337 4.55 -15.65 -10.10
N LEU A 338 3.63 -15.00 -9.41
CA LEU A 338 2.27 -15.53 -9.33
C LEU A 338 1.66 -15.62 -10.74
N PRO A 339 0.65 -16.48 -10.96
CA PRO A 339 -0.05 -16.56 -12.23
C PRO A 339 -0.54 -15.19 -12.70
N LYS A 340 -0.45 -14.95 -14.00
CA LYS A 340 -1.02 -13.75 -14.61
C LYS A 340 -2.50 -13.97 -14.83
N LEU A 341 -3.32 -13.16 -14.16
CA LEU A 341 -4.75 -13.10 -14.34
C LEU A 341 -5.08 -11.95 -15.31
N GLY A 342 -5.62 -12.30 -16.48
CA GLY A 342 -6.23 -11.34 -17.41
C GLY A 342 -7.74 -11.32 -17.22
N TRP A 343 -8.36 -10.15 -17.40
CA TRP A 343 -9.81 -10.03 -17.35
C TRP A 343 -10.32 -8.96 -18.29
N LYS A 344 -11.57 -9.15 -18.71
CA LYS A 344 -12.28 -8.17 -19.52
C LYS A 344 -13.74 -8.09 -19.09
N TYR A 345 -14.20 -6.88 -18.83
CA TYR A 345 -15.61 -6.57 -18.70
C TYR A 345 -16.10 -6.01 -20.03
N SER A 346 -17.14 -6.64 -20.58
CA SER A 346 -17.81 -6.20 -21.81
C SER A 346 -19.25 -5.83 -21.48
N ASP A 347 -19.65 -4.62 -21.79
CA ASP A 347 -21.00 -4.15 -21.53
C ASP A 347 -22.01 -4.93 -22.39
N GLN A 348 -23.16 -5.28 -21.82
CA GLN A 348 -24.24 -6.00 -22.49
C GLN A 348 -25.48 -5.10 -22.66
N LYS A 349 -26.32 -5.46 -23.62
CA LYS A 349 -27.60 -4.79 -23.82
C LYS A 349 -28.42 -4.87 -22.52
N GLY A 350 -29.06 -3.75 -22.16
CA GLY A 350 -29.83 -3.66 -20.93
C GLY A 350 -29.04 -3.23 -19.68
N GLY A 351 -27.75 -2.85 -19.83
CA GLY A 351 -26.95 -2.31 -18.73
C GLY A 351 -26.25 -3.36 -17.85
N GLY A 352 -26.27 -4.61 -18.25
CA GLY A 352 -25.45 -5.68 -17.66
C GLY A 352 -24.03 -5.70 -18.20
N ALA A 353 -23.24 -6.67 -17.77
CA ALA A 353 -21.88 -6.91 -18.26
C ALA A 353 -21.58 -8.41 -18.37
N ARG A 354 -20.60 -8.76 -19.17
CA ARG A 354 -19.96 -10.07 -19.15
C ARG A 354 -18.54 -9.92 -18.63
N LEU A 355 -18.17 -10.72 -17.63
CA LEU A 355 -16.81 -10.87 -17.17
C LEU A 355 -16.20 -12.12 -17.80
N GLU A 356 -15.07 -11.94 -18.45
CA GLU A 356 -14.20 -13.00 -18.94
C GLU A 356 -12.87 -12.96 -18.18
N ILE A 357 -12.43 -14.10 -17.69
CA ILE A 357 -11.15 -14.29 -16.99
C ILE A 357 -10.30 -15.26 -17.78
N THR A 358 -9.04 -14.91 -17.99
CA THR A 358 -8.01 -15.78 -18.58
C THR A 358 -6.79 -15.82 -17.66
N SER A 359 -6.09 -16.95 -17.66
CA SER A 359 -4.87 -17.10 -16.87
C SER A 359 -3.81 -17.91 -17.62
N ASP A 360 -2.54 -17.70 -17.30
CA ASP A 360 -1.43 -18.52 -17.77
C ASP A 360 -1.23 -19.81 -16.95
N ALA A 361 -2.01 -19.99 -15.88
CA ALA A 361 -2.03 -21.21 -15.07
C ALA A 361 -3.48 -21.69 -14.88
N LYS A 362 -3.65 -23.01 -14.72
CA LYS A 362 -4.96 -23.63 -14.49
C LYS A 362 -5.56 -23.16 -13.16
N LEU A 363 -6.82 -22.76 -13.18
CA LEU A 363 -7.61 -22.46 -12.01
C LEU A 363 -8.27 -23.73 -11.47
N VAL A 364 -8.37 -23.82 -10.15
CA VAL A 364 -9.20 -24.82 -9.48
C VAL A 364 -10.67 -24.42 -9.56
N GLU A 365 -10.93 -23.12 -9.44
CA GLU A 365 -12.28 -22.54 -9.44
C GLU A 365 -12.19 -21.06 -9.81
N ALA A 366 -13.24 -20.51 -10.44
CA ALA A 366 -13.44 -19.07 -10.54
C ALA A 366 -14.81 -18.70 -9.98
N ARG A 367 -14.87 -17.55 -9.29
CA ARG A 367 -16.05 -17.04 -8.61
C ARG A 367 -16.30 -15.59 -9.00
N LEU A 368 -17.57 -15.23 -9.18
CA LEU A 368 -17.99 -13.85 -9.21
C LEU A 368 -18.46 -13.47 -7.81
N PHE A 369 -17.81 -12.50 -7.17
CA PHE A 369 -18.32 -11.82 -5.99
C PHE A 369 -19.12 -10.60 -6.42
N GLU A 370 -20.26 -10.39 -5.80
CA GLU A 370 -21.16 -9.28 -6.14
C GLU A 370 -21.97 -8.79 -4.93
N THR A 371 -22.35 -7.54 -4.99
CA THR A 371 -23.29 -6.89 -4.05
C THR A 371 -24.05 -5.77 -4.73
N VAL A 372 -25.14 -5.31 -4.11
CA VAL A 372 -25.96 -4.19 -4.59
C VAL A 372 -26.17 -3.16 -3.48
N ALA A 373 -26.26 -1.89 -3.87
CA ALA A 373 -26.55 -0.78 -2.97
C ALA A 373 -27.35 0.31 -3.72
N ARG A 374 -28.04 1.17 -2.99
CA ARG A 374 -28.81 2.28 -3.59
C ARG A 374 -27.91 3.39 -4.16
N THR A 375 -26.70 3.52 -3.61
CA THR A 375 -25.68 4.48 -4.02
C THR A 375 -24.37 3.73 -4.29
N GLN A 376 -23.30 4.41 -4.70
CA GLN A 376 -21.98 3.81 -4.84
C GLN A 376 -21.24 3.56 -3.50
N ASP A 377 -21.94 3.71 -2.37
CA ASP A 377 -21.43 3.39 -1.06
C ASP A 377 -21.75 1.93 -0.68
N PHE A 378 -20.77 1.06 -0.84
CA PHE A 378 -20.89 -0.37 -0.55
C PHE A 378 -20.27 -0.76 0.80
N ARG A 379 -19.89 0.20 1.65
CA ARG A 379 -19.17 -0.05 2.91
C ARG A 379 -19.93 -0.96 3.88
N ASP A 380 -21.26 -0.90 3.87
CA ASP A 380 -22.13 -1.72 4.71
C ASP A 380 -22.80 -2.87 3.94
N SER A 381 -22.43 -3.08 2.67
CA SER A 381 -23.02 -4.10 1.82
C SER A 381 -22.47 -5.48 2.15
N LYS A 382 -23.32 -6.51 1.99
CA LYS A 382 -22.92 -7.91 2.13
C LYS A 382 -22.60 -8.49 0.76
N TRP A 383 -21.38 -8.93 0.57
CA TRP A 383 -20.91 -9.59 -0.64
C TRP A 383 -21.27 -11.06 -0.62
N SER A 384 -21.82 -11.55 -1.71
CA SER A 384 -22.06 -12.97 -1.98
C SER A 384 -21.31 -13.40 -3.24
N PHE A 385 -21.16 -14.70 -3.43
CA PHE A 385 -20.53 -15.19 -4.64
C PHE A 385 -21.36 -16.27 -5.33
N ARG A 386 -21.12 -16.43 -6.62
CA ARG A 386 -21.53 -17.57 -7.43
C ARG A 386 -20.37 -18.05 -8.29
N LYS A 387 -20.39 -19.32 -8.66
CA LYS A 387 -19.38 -19.87 -9.57
C LYS A 387 -19.50 -19.24 -10.95
N MET A 388 -18.36 -19.10 -11.61
CA MET A 388 -18.28 -18.76 -13.02
C MET A 388 -18.33 -20.05 -13.85
N ASP A 389 -18.72 -19.94 -15.11
CA ASP A 389 -18.69 -21.04 -16.07
C ASP A 389 -17.33 -21.09 -16.77
N GLY A 390 -16.77 -22.28 -16.91
CA GLY A 390 -15.48 -22.47 -17.56
C GLY A 390 -14.68 -23.62 -16.99
N GLU A 391 -13.49 -23.81 -17.54
CA GLU A 391 -12.52 -24.80 -17.09
C GLU A 391 -11.10 -24.37 -17.43
N GLY A 392 -10.14 -25.01 -16.75
CA GLY A 392 -8.72 -24.78 -17.03
C GLY A 392 -8.32 -23.33 -16.82
N THR A 393 -7.99 -22.63 -17.90
CA THR A 393 -7.45 -21.26 -17.88
C THR A 393 -8.44 -20.19 -18.34
N SER A 394 -9.70 -20.55 -18.70
CA SER A 394 -10.68 -19.62 -19.24
C SER A 394 -12.04 -19.78 -18.58
N TRP A 395 -12.56 -18.70 -18.01
CA TRP A 395 -13.81 -18.68 -17.27
C TRP A 395 -14.59 -17.41 -17.59
N SER A 396 -15.92 -17.49 -17.54
CA SER A 396 -16.76 -16.34 -17.82
C SER A 396 -18.08 -16.37 -17.04
N VAL A 397 -18.73 -15.23 -16.96
CA VAL A 397 -20.01 -15.07 -16.29
C VAL A 397 -20.75 -13.83 -16.81
N ASP A 398 -22.05 -13.94 -17.00
CA ASP A 398 -22.91 -12.81 -17.30
C ASP A 398 -23.37 -12.16 -15.99
N ILE A 399 -23.38 -10.85 -15.95
CA ILE A 399 -23.69 -10.02 -14.79
C ILE A 399 -24.90 -9.17 -15.15
N ASP A 400 -26.02 -9.44 -14.49
CA ASP A 400 -27.25 -8.69 -14.71
C ASP A 400 -27.08 -7.23 -14.22
N PRO A 401 -27.75 -6.28 -14.88
CA PRO A 401 -27.83 -4.92 -14.36
C PRO A 401 -28.52 -4.92 -12.99
N PRO A 402 -28.23 -3.96 -12.10
CA PRO A 402 -29.00 -3.81 -10.88
C PRO A 402 -30.44 -3.36 -11.23
N ALA A 403 -31.43 -3.91 -10.53
CA ALA A 403 -32.81 -3.48 -10.70
C ALA A 403 -33.00 -2.01 -10.31
N GLU A 404 -32.27 -1.58 -9.28
CA GLU A 404 -32.18 -0.20 -8.79
C GLU A 404 -30.78 0.08 -8.27
N GLY A 405 -30.37 1.34 -8.30
CA GLY A 405 -29.08 1.78 -7.74
C GLY A 405 -27.87 1.22 -8.49
N TYR A 406 -26.98 0.57 -7.76
CA TYR A 406 -25.66 0.14 -8.25
C TYR A 406 -25.36 -1.30 -7.85
N ARG A 407 -24.63 -2.00 -8.71
CA ARG A 407 -24.02 -3.30 -8.44
C ARG A 407 -22.52 -3.16 -8.50
N ALA A 408 -21.83 -3.61 -7.46
CA ALA A 408 -20.38 -3.80 -7.49
C ALA A 408 -20.07 -5.30 -7.65
N CYS A 409 -19.08 -5.64 -8.47
CA CYS A 409 -18.68 -7.03 -8.70
C CYS A 409 -17.19 -7.16 -9.05
N TYR A 410 -16.63 -8.33 -8.76
CA TYR A 410 -15.28 -8.72 -9.18
C TYR A 410 -15.17 -10.24 -9.33
N GLY A 411 -14.22 -10.66 -10.15
CA GLY A 411 -13.89 -12.08 -10.30
C GLY A 411 -12.78 -12.50 -9.33
N GLU A 412 -12.89 -13.68 -8.75
CA GLU A 412 -11.86 -14.32 -7.96
C GLU A 412 -11.41 -15.61 -8.68
N ALA A 413 -10.11 -15.72 -8.92
CA ALA A 413 -9.45 -16.92 -9.42
C ALA A 413 -8.80 -17.66 -8.26
N VAL A 414 -9.15 -18.95 -8.08
CA VAL A 414 -8.57 -19.83 -7.06
C VAL A 414 -7.53 -20.71 -7.72
N TYR A 415 -6.31 -20.67 -7.22
CA TYR A 415 -5.19 -21.50 -7.66
C TYR A 415 -4.80 -22.50 -6.58
N GLU A 416 -4.12 -23.56 -6.99
CA GLU A 416 -3.49 -24.50 -6.07
C GLU A 416 -2.06 -24.79 -6.53
N LYS A 417 -1.10 -24.64 -5.64
CA LYS A 417 0.32 -24.97 -5.85
C LYS A 417 0.84 -25.65 -4.58
N ASP A 418 1.51 -26.77 -4.74
CA ASP A 418 2.08 -27.58 -3.65
C ASP A 418 1.05 -27.93 -2.54
N GLY A 419 -0.18 -28.26 -2.94
CA GLY A 419 -1.28 -28.59 -2.03
C GLY A 419 -1.86 -27.40 -1.25
N ALA A 420 -1.41 -26.17 -1.53
CA ALA A 420 -1.93 -24.96 -0.89
C ALA A 420 -2.74 -24.11 -1.87
N ARG A 421 -3.93 -23.69 -1.46
CA ARG A 421 -4.79 -22.80 -2.24
C ARG A 421 -4.51 -21.35 -1.92
N PHE A 422 -4.56 -20.51 -2.94
CA PHE A 422 -4.48 -19.05 -2.84
C PHE A 422 -5.37 -18.40 -3.89
N THR A 423 -5.63 -17.11 -3.76
CA THR A 423 -6.55 -16.39 -4.64
C THR A 423 -5.91 -15.15 -5.24
N ILE A 424 -6.34 -14.80 -6.46
CA ILE A 424 -6.06 -13.53 -7.13
C ILE A 424 -7.40 -13.02 -7.64
N THR A 425 -7.63 -11.71 -7.59
CA THR A 425 -8.90 -11.13 -8.04
C THR A 425 -8.73 -10.18 -9.22
N THR A 426 -9.83 -9.91 -9.91
CA THR A 426 -9.91 -8.80 -10.85
C THR A 426 -10.11 -7.48 -10.08
N GLN A 427 -10.05 -6.35 -10.77
CA GLN A 427 -10.54 -5.09 -10.23
C GLN A 427 -12.07 -5.14 -10.04
N ILE A 428 -12.59 -4.32 -9.10
CA ILE A 428 -14.03 -4.14 -8.93
C ILE A 428 -14.59 -3.31 -10.08
N LYS A 429 -15.68 -3.80 -10.70
CA LYS A 429 -16.53 -3.08 -11.65
C LYS A 429 -17.80 -2.65 -10.94
N ILE A 430 -18.21 -1.40 -11.16
CA ILE A 430 -19.50 -0.89 -10.71
C ILE A 430 -20.39 -0.74 -11.94
N LEU A 431 -21.62 -1.27 -11.85
CA LEU A 431 -22.70 -1.18 -12.84
C LEU A 431 -23.86 -0.38 -12.25
N GLY A 432 -24.64 0.30 -13.10
CA GLY A 432 -25.78 1.12 -12.70
C GLY A 432 -25.52 2.62 -12.83
N GLY A 433 -26.48 3.45 -12.41
CA GLY A 433 -26.34 4.91 -12.44
C GLY A 433 -27.03 5.63 -13.59
N ALA A 434 -27.81 4.93 -14.42
CA ALA A 434 -28.66 5.58 -15.44
C ALA A 434 -30.13 5.66 -14.96
N ALA A 435 -30.64 6.87 -14.84
CA ALA A 435 -31.98 7.31 -14.62
C ALA A 435 -32.61 7.08 -13.23
N THR A 436 -32.83 8.22 -12.57
CA THR A 436 -33.71 8.46 -11.40
C THR A 436 -33.18 8.01 -10.03
N ALA A 437 -32.06 8.60 -9.56
CA ALA A 437 -31.97 8.84 -8.12
C ALA A 437 -32.76 10.13 -7.82
N PRO A 438 -33.83 10.11 -7.03
CA PRO A 438 -34.36 11.34 -6.45
C PRO A 438 -33.24 11.93 -5.56
N ALA A 439 -33.04 13.24 -5.68
CA ALA A 439 -32.10 13.96 -4.80
C ALA A 439 -32.40 13.58 -3.34
N PRO A 440 -31.35 13.38 -2.51
CA PRO A 440 -31.55 13.09 -1.11
C PRO A 440 -32.41 14.20 -0.51
N THR A 441 -33.55 13.83 0.03
CA THR A 441 -34.37 14.74 0.86
C THR A 441 -33.47 15.22 2.00
N PRO A 442 -33.38 16.54 2.25
CA PRO A 442 -32.61 17.03 3.35
C PRO A 442 -33.21 16.50 4.65
N GLU A 443 -32.49 15.58 5.31
CA GLU A 443 -32.88 15.18 6.66
C GLU A 443 -32.84 16.43 7.55
N SER A 444 -33.96 16.67 8.21
CA SER A 444 -34.15 17.71 9.19
C SER A 444 -33.00 17.63 10.24
N SER A 445 -32.23 18.69 10.31
CA SER A 445 -31.16 18.91 11.27
C SER A 445 -31.59 18.56 12.69
N PRO A 446 -30.93 17.63 13.40
CA PRO A 446 -31.16 17.48 14.83
C PRO A 446 -30.55 18.67 15.57
N ALA A 447 -31.35 19.24 16.46
CA ALA A 447 -31.07 20.40 17.29
C ALA A 447 -29.68 20.30 17.96
N LYS A 448 -28.94 21.42 17.89
CA LYS A 448 -27.72 21.71 18.64
C LYS A 448 -27.89 21.37 20.11
N LYS A 449 -27.29 20.28 20.59
CA LYS A 449 -26.98 20.15 22.01
C LYS A 449 -25.65 20.87 22.27
N ARG A 450 -25.76 22.06 22.90
CA ARG A 450 -24.65 22.73 23.58
C ARG A 450 -24.14 21.79 24.67
N TRP A 451 -22.85 21.50 24.63
CA TRP A 451 -22.10 21.06 25.80
C TRP A 451 -21.24 22.20 26.27
N LEU A 452 -21.46 22.56 27.53
CA LEU A 452 -20.65 23.48 28.33
C LEU A 452 -19.25 22.89 28.59
#